data_35c98a52688a24af03459caf800bf567
#
_entry.id   35c98a52688a24af03459caf800bf567
#
_cell.length_a   1.000
_cell.length_b   1.000
_cell.length_c   1.000
_cell.angle_alpha   90.00
_cell.angle_beta   90.00
_cell.angle_gamma   90.00
#
_symmetry.space_group_name_H-M   'P 1'
#
loop_
_entity.id
_entity.type
_entity.pdbx_description
1 polymer ?
#
loop_
_entity_poly.entity_id
_entity_poly.type
_entity_poly.pdbx_seq_one_letter_code
_entity_poly.pdbx_strand_id
1 'polypeptide(L)'
;MMSHQTVIVLDFGGQYNQLIARRVRECGVYCEVKPYNIPLEEVKAMEPIGLIFTGGPSSVYDEQAPHVDPAVFALGVPVLGICYGCQLMAHALGGRVTAAQEDTAREYGKTMTYYDTACKLFKGLPAEGVSWMSHGDYMEKVPEGFVLAAHSDNCPNVAIADEVRGFYGVQYHPEVNHTQHGTDMIRNFLYEVCGAVGDWSMGDYKENAIRAIREKVGDGRVLLALSGGVDSSVAAALLAEAVGNQLTCVFVDHGLMRKNEGDEVEAAFSKWDIHFVRVDAEVRFLLKLAGVAEPEQKRKIIGEEFIRVFEEEARKIGRVDYLVQGTIYPDVIESGAGDAAVIKSHHNVGGLPDYVDFKEIIEPLRMLFKDEVRQLGRELGLPEYLVMRQPFPGPGLAIRVIGDLTKEKLDTLREADAIYREEIAAAGLDTSINQYFAVLTNTRSVGVMGDGRTYDYTLALRAVTTSDFMTADWARIPYDVLDRISTRIVNEVPGVNRIVYDITSKPPATIEWE
;
A
#
# COMPACT_ATOMS: atom_id res chain seq x y z
N MET A 1 9.08 -25.02 2.58
CA MET A 1 9.35 -23.59 2.35
C MET A 1 10.84 -23.40 2.48
N MET A 2 11.52 -22.73 1.53
CA MET A 2 12.89 -22.28 1.81
C MET A 2 12.81 -21.27 2.96
N SER A 3 13.60 -21.48 3.99
CA SER A 3 13.68 -20.53 5.11
C SER A 3 14.52 -19.33 4.62
N HIS A 4 13.88 -18.20 4.32
CA HIS A 4 14.60 -16.95 4.16
C HIS A 4 15.14 -16.50 5.51
N GLN A 5 16.27 -15.79 5.48
CA GLN A 5 16.71 -15.07 6.68
C GLN A 5 15.64 -14.04 7.05
N THR A 6 15.13 -14.11 8.27
CA THR A 6 13.97 -13.31 8.69
C THR A 6 14.37 -12.26 9.72
N VAL A 7 13.90 -11.02 9.50
CA VAL A 7 13.91 -9.95 10.51
C VAL A 7 12.51 -9.79 11.06
N ILE A 8 12.36 -9.70 12.38
CA ILE A 8 11.07 -9.42 13.00
C ILE A 8 10.98 -7.94 13.34
N VAL A 9 9.92 -7.29 12.88
CA VAL A 9 9.58 -5.90 13.21
C VAL A 9 8.50 -5.94 14.28
N LEU A 10 8.83 -5.56 15.52
CA LEU A 10 7.88 -5.50 16.62
C LEU A 10 7.16 -4.14 16.60
N ASP A 11 5.83 -4.20 16.48
CA ASP A 11 4.95 -3.05 16.37
C ASP A 11 4.50 -2.55 17.74
N PHE A 12 4.88 -1.32 18.09
CA PHE A 12 4.50 -0.61 19.31
C PHE A 12 3.38 0.41 19.09
N GLY A 13 2.63 0.30 17.99
CA GLY A 13 1.51 1.19 17.66
C GLY A 13 1.93 2.49 16.97
N GLY A 14 3.13 2.54 16.41
CA GLY A 14 3.62 3.68 15.63
C GLY A 14 2.96 3.75 14.25
N GLN A 15 2.93 4.96 13.69
CA GLN A 15 2.34 5.20 12.37
C GLN A 15 3.19 4.63 11.20
N TYR A 16 4.48 4.38 11.43
CA TYR A 16 5.45 4.03 10.38
C TYR A 16 5.92 2.57 10.41
N ASN A 17 5.28 1.69 11.18
CA ASN A 17 5.66 0.27 11.31
C ASN A 17 5.70 -0.47 9.96
N GLN A 18 4.68 -0.28 9.12
CA GLN A 18 4.65 -0.86 7.76
C GLN A 18 5.76 -0.29 6.87
N LEU A 19 6.10 0.99 7.05
CA LEU A 19 7.15 1.63 6.27
C LEU A 19 8.55 1.08 6.64
N ILE A 20 8.78 0.78 7.94
CA ILE A 20 9.99 0.10 8.39
C ILE A 20 10.13 -1.26 7.70
N ALA A 21 9.08 -2.08 7.75
CA ALA A 21 9.07 -3.39 7.11
C ALA A 21 9.31 -3.30 5.59
N ARG A 22 8.71 -2.33 4.94
CA ARG A 22 8.93 -2.06 3.52
C ARG A 22 10.39 -1.70 3.22
N ARG A 23 11.04 -0.86 4.04
CA ARG A 23 12.47 -0.53 3.87
C ARG A 23 13.38 -1.77 4.03
N VAL A 24 13.06 -2.65 4.98
CA VAL A 24 13.79 -3.93 5.13
C VAL A 24 13.67 -4.78 3.85
N ARG A 25 12.46 -4.90 3.29
CA ARG A 25 12.19 -5.64 2.05
C ARG A 25 12.88 -5.00 0.83
N GLU A 26 12.89 -3.69 0.73
CA GLU A 26 13.61 -2.94 -0.30
C GLU A 26 15.13 -3.19 -0.25
N CYS A 27 15.66 -3.55 0.92
CA CYS A 27 17.04 -4.01 1.08
C CYS A 27 17.26 -5.47 0.70
N GLY A 28 16.27 -6.20 0.19
CA GLY A 28 16.38 -7.62 -0.20
C GLY A 28 16.37 -8.59 0.97
N VAL A 29 15.81 -8.21 2.12
CA VAL A 29 15.72 -9.05 3.32
C VAL A 29 14.26 -9.27 3.68
N TYR A 30 13.88 -10.53 3.94
CA TYR A 30 12.53 -10.86 4.38
C TYR A 30 12.28 -10.35 5.80
N CYS A 31 11.07 -9.83 6.06
CA CYS A 31 10.65 -9.46 7.40
C CYS A 31 9.17 -9.72 7.64
N GLU A 32 8.81 -9.89 8.90
CA GLU A 32 7.42 -9.95 9.36
C GLU A 32 7.17 -8.92 10.45
N VAL A 33 6.01 -8.26 10.38
CA VAL A 33 5.52 -7.38 11.43
C VAL A 33 4.74 -8.21 12.43
N LYS A 34 5.12 -8.11 13.70
CA LYS A 34 4.47 -8.80 14.81
C LYS A 34 4.09 -7.80 15.91
N PRO A 35 3.04 -8.05 16.68
CA PRO A 35 2.71 -7.21 17.81
C PRO A 35 3.83 -7.27 18.88
N TYR A 36 4.07 -6.17 19.59
CA TYR A 36 5.12 -6.06 20.60
C TYR A 36 5.04 -7.12 21.72
N ASN A 37 3.84 -7.63 21.98
CA ASN A 37 3.55 -8.62 23.03
C ASN A 37 3.56 -10.08 22.52
N ILE A 38 4.12 -10.33 21.33
CA ILE A 38 4.30 -11.70 20.82
C ILE A 38 5.05 -12.56 21.86
N PRO A 39 4.62 -13.80 22.12
CA PRO A 39 5.34 -14.70 23.01
C PRO A 39 6.79 -14.91 22.58
N LEU A 40 7.72 -14.85 23.54
CA LEU A 40 9.15 -15.00 23.27
C LEU A 40 9.50 -16.32 22.58
N GLU A 41 8.78 -17.40 22.89
CA GLU A 41 8.97 -18.70 22.25
C GLU A 41 8.60 -18.70 20.76
N GLU A 42 7.62 -17.89 20.37
CA GLU A 42 7.29 -17.70 18.94
C GLU A 42 8.39 -16.93 18.24
N VAL A 43 8.95 -15.88 18.87
CA VAL A 43 10.11 -15.16 18.33
C VAL A 43 11.29 -16.11 18.11
N LYS A 44 11.59 -16.96 19.09
CA LYS A 44 12.66 -17.98 18.97
C LYS A 44 12.40 -18.99 17.87
N ALA A 45 11.16 -19.45 17.73
CA ALA A 45 10.78 -20.42 16.71
C ALA A 45 10.92 -19.89 15.27
N MET A 46 10.90 -18.57 15.10
CA MET A 46 11.12 -17.91 13.81
C MET A 46 12.61 -17.76 13.46
N GLU A 47 13.52 -18.04 14.38
CA GLU A 47 14.99 -17.96 14.20
C GLU A 47 15.43 -16.64 13.53
N PRO A 48 15.02 -15.45 14.04
CA PRO A 48 15.29 -14.20 13.38
C PRO A 48 16.78 -13.85 13.39
N ILE A 49 17.27 -13.25 12.29
CA ILE A 49 18.64 -12.70 12.24
C ILE A 49 18.75 -11.31 12.85
N GLY A 50 17.63 -10.63 13.10
CA GLY A 50 17.57 -9.31 13.70
C GLY A 50 16.16 -8.95 14.15
N LEU A 51 16.07 -8.05 15.12
CA LEU A 51 14.81 -7.48 15.61
C LEU A 51 14.83 -5.97 15.37
N ILE A 52 13.69 -5.41 14.95
CA ILE A 52 13.50 -3.96 14.87
C ILE A 52 12.30 -3.58 15.74
N PHE A 53 12.54 -2.69 16.69
CA PHE A 53 11.50 -2.12 17.56
C PHE A 53 11.03 -0.80 16.96
N THR A 54 9.75 -0.69 16.63
CA THR A 54 9.20 0.49 15.96
C THR A 54 9.03 1.68 16.90
N GLY A 55 8.68 2.83 16.34
CA GLY A 55 8.13 3.95 17.10
C GLY A 55 6.79 3.61 17.74
N GLY A 56 6.34 4.45 18.65
CA GLY A 56 5.05 4.32 19.33
C GLY A 56 4.61 5.65 19.94
N PRO A 57 3.32 5.82 20.27
CA PRO A 57 2.77 7.07 20.81
C PRO A 57 2.96 7.24 22.32
N SER A 58 3.43 6.21 23.01
CA SER A 58 3.51 6.17 24.48
C SER A 58 4.86 6.68 25.00
N SER A 59 4.91 7.04 26.28
CA SER A 59 6.15 7.27 27.01
C SER A 59 6.54 6.01 27.77
N VAL A 60 7.83 5.64 27.75
CA VAL A 60 8.32 4.36 28.32
C VAL A 60 8.12 4.22 29.84
N TYR A 61 7.86 5.31 30.54
CA TYR A 61 7.60 5.35 31.99
C TYR A 61 6.09 5.34 32.32
N ASP A 62 5.21 5.31 31.35
CA ASP A 62 3.77 5.20 31.58
C ASP A 62 3.41 3.75 31.99
N GLU A 63 2.55 3.58 33.00
CA GLU A 63 2.16 2.25 33.49
C GLU A 63 1.50 1.37 32.42
N GLN A 64 0.87 1.98 31.42
CA GLN A 64 0.19 1.26 30.32
C GLN A 64 1.01 1.25 29.02
N ALA A 65 2.25 1.71 29.06
CA ALA A 65 3.10 1.71 27.86
C ALA A 65 3.37 0.27 27.39
N PRO A 66 3.47 0.05 26.08
CA PRO A 66 3.81 -1.26 25.54
C PRO A 66 5.26 -1.62 25.85
N HIS A 67 5.47 -2.69 26.63
CA HIS A 67 6.79 -3.21 26.97
C HIS A 67 7.00 -4.59 26.35
N VAL A 68 8.26 -4.95 26.10
CA VAL A 68 8.66 -6.30 25.73
C VAL A 68 9.10 -7.10 26.97
N ASP A 69 9.08 -8.42 26.85
CA ASP A 69 9.76 -9.27 27.83
C ASP A 69 11.26 -8.96 27.80
N PRO A 70 11.88 -8.52 28.91
CA PRO A 70 13.32 -8.23 28.96
C PRO A 70 14.21 -9.38 28.48
N ALA A 71 13.73 -10.61 28.54
CA ALA A 71 14.45 -11.79 28.03
C ALA A 71 14.71 -11.73 26.51
N VAL A 72 14.03 -10.86 25.76
CA VAL A 72 14.28 -10.62 24.33
C VAL A 72 15.72 -10.16 24.09
N PHE A 73 16.31 -9.36 25.00
CA PHE A 73 17.68 -8.90 24.92
C PHE A 73 18.74 -9.98 25.24
N ALA A 74 18.30 -11.12 25.76
CA ALA A 74 19.15 -12.29 26.03
C ALA A 74 19.12 -13.33 24.90
N LEU A 75 18.38 -13.09 23.81
CA LEU A 75 18.29 -14.02 22.68
C LEU A 75 19.58 -14.12 21.86
N GLY A 76 20.52 -13.18 22.03
CA GLY A 76 21.73 -13.09 21.18
C GLY A 76 21.45 -12.63 19.76
N VAL A 77 20.30 -12.00 19.53
CA VAL A 77 19.88 -11.46 18.23
C VAL A 77 20.09 -9.94 18.23
N PRO A 78 20.69 -9.36 17.19
CA PRO A 78 20.82 -7.92 17.05
C PRO A 78 19.48 -7.18 17.13
N VAL A 79 19.48 -5.98 17.73
CA VAL A 79 18.27 -5.15 17.90
C VAL A 79 18.52 -3.74 17.40
N LEU A 80 17.61 -3.22 16.56
CA LEU A 80 17.51 -1.80 16.20
C LEU A 80 16.25 -1.20 16.82
N GLY A 81 16.41 -0.27 17.76
CA GLY A 81 15.29 0.53 18.29
C GLY A 81 15.12 1.84 17.53
N ILE A 82 13.90 2.15 17.11
CA ILE A 82 13.56 3.40 16.40
C ILE A 82 12.59 4.20 17.26
N CYS A 83 12.93 5.46 17.55
CA CYS A 83 12.10 6.40 18.31
C CYS A 83 11.69 5.79 19.68
N TYR A 84 10.41 5.46 19.88
CA TYR A 84 9.95 4.75 21.08
C TYR A 84 10.75 3.46 21.35
N GLY A 85 11.01 2.66 20.31
CA GLY A 85 11.80 1.42 20.44
C GLY A 85 13.23 1.65 20.92
N CYS A 86 13.85 2.78 20.55
CA CYS A 86 15.15 3.19 21.09
C CYS A 86 15.05 3.54 22.57
N GLN A 87 14.04 4.31 22.95
CA GLN A 87 13.79 4.70 24.34
C GLN A 87 13.46 3.48 25.22
N LEU A 88 12.65 2.56 24.71
CA LEU A 88 12.29 1.31 25.40
C LEU A 88 13.53 0.43 25.66
N MET A 89 14.38 0.25 24.65
CA MET A 89 15.62 -0.50 24.79
C MET A 89 16.54 0.16 25.83
N ALA A 90 16.70 1.48 25.76
CA ALA A 90 17.51 2.22 26.73
C ALA A 90 16.97 2.07 28.16
N HIS A 91 15.66 2.24 28.33
CA HIS A 91 14.99 2.08 29.63
C HIS A 91 15.14 0.66 30.19
N ALA A 92 14.90 -0.36 29.39
CA ALA A 92 14.97 -1.77 29.80
C ALA A 92 16.39 -2.19 30.19
N LEU A 93 17.41 -1.56 29.61
CA LEU A 93 18.83 -1.88 29.87
C LEU A 93 19.49 -0.95 30.90
N GLY A 94 18.70 -0.15 31.64
CA GLY A 94 19.18 0.64 32.79
C GLY A 94 19.62 2.06 32.44
N GLY A 95 19.29 2.55 31.26
CA GLY A 95 19.35 3.98 30.91
C GLY A 95 18.20 4.76 31.53
N ARG A 96 18.14 6.06 31.25
CA ARG A 96 17.05 6.91 31.69
C ARG A 96 16.48 7.72 30.53
N VAL A 97 15.16 7.64 30.37
CA VAL A 97 14.37 8.44 29.45
C VAL A 97 13.53 9.41 30.28
N THR A 98 13.43 10.64 29.83
CA THR A 98 12.68 11.70 30.51
C THR A 98 11.94 12.57 29.52
N ALA A 99 10.82 13.16 29.98
CA ALA A 99 10.13 14.18 29.21
C ALA A 99 11.00 15.45 29.11
N ALA A 100 11.03 16.06 27.94
CA ALA A 100 11.69 17.33 27.77
C ALA A 100 10.99 18.39 28.61
N GLN A 101 11.71 18.91 29.61
CA GLN A 101 11.27 20.10 30.36
C GLN A 101 11.55 21.33 29.51
N GLU A 102 10.47 22.09 29.16
CA GLU A 102 10.51 23.37 28.47
C GLU A 102 11.44 23.45 27.24
N ASP A 103 10.88 23.35 26.05
CA ASP A 103 11.37 23.75 24.71
C ASP A 103 12.81 23.37 24.26
N THR A 104 13.66 22.79 25.10
CA THR A 104 15.09 22.63 24.80
C THR A 104 15.50 21.26 24.27
N ALA A 105 14.67 20.23 24.37
CA ALA A 105 14.99 18.88 23.90
C ALA A 105 13.88 18.20 23.08
N ARG A 106 12.76 18.90 22.83
CA ARG A 106 11.72 18.44 21.93
C ARG A 106 12.13 18.73 20.50
N GLU A 107 12.07 17.73 19.66
CA GLU A 107 12.39 17.90 18.25
C GLU A 107 11.26 17.33 17.37
N TYR A 108 10.74 18.18 16.48
CA TYR A 108 9.72 17.82 15.51
C TYR A 108 10.12 18.32 14.13
N GLY A 109 10.05 17.42 13.12
CA GLY A 109 10.36 17.77 11.76
C GLY A 109 11.83 17.54 11.39
N LYS A 110 12.33 18.33 10.45
CA LYS A 110 13.69 18.20 9.89
C LYS A 110 14.71 18.79 10.84
N THR A 111 15.64 17.94 11.32
CA THR A 111 16.72 18.33 12.24
C THR A 111 18.05 17.89 11.68
N MET A 112 19.07 18.73 11.79
CA MET A 112 20.45 18.35 11.43
C MET A 112 21.00 17.40 12.50
N THR A 113 21.54 16.28 12.04
CA THR A 113 22.08 15.21 12.90
C THR A 113 23.51 14.93 12.50
N TYR A 114 24.40 14.79 13.49
CA TYR A 114 25.82 14.52 13.32
C TYR A 114 26.12 13.08 13.73
N TYR A 115 26.72 12.31 12.82
CA TYR A 115 26.94 10.86 12.96
C TYR A 115 28.40 10.54 13.27
N ASP A 116 28.61 9.57 14.17
CA ASP A 116 29.93 8.90 14.28
C ASP A 116 30.01 7.83 13.17
N THR A 117 30.77 8.14 12.13
CA THR A 117 30.94 7.25 10.98
C THR A 117 31.78 6.00 11.26
N ALA A 118 32.39 5.88 12.45
CA ALA A 118 33.02 4.64 12.90
C ALA A 118 32.00 3.60 13.37
N CYS A 119 30.78 4.03 13.76
CA CYS A 119 29.67 3.14 14.09
C CYS A 119 29.19 2.40 12.84
N LYS A 120 28.97 1.08 12.95
CA LYS A 120 28.52 0.24 11.83
C LYS A 120 27.23 0.75 11.19
N LEU A 121 26.31 1.31 11.99
CA LEU A 121 25.04 1.85 11.48
C LEU A 121 25.24 2.99 10.47
N PHE A 122 26.30 3.77 10.63
CA PHE A 122 26.62 4.94 9.79
C PHE A 122 27.80 4.72 8.86
N LYS A 123 28.24 3.49 8.70
CA LYS A 123 29.35 3.11 7.82
C LYS A 123 29.09 3.56 6.37
N GLY A 124 30.04 4.32 5.83
CA GLY A 124 29.98 4.82 4.46
C GLY A 124 29.04 6.00 4.23
N LEU A 125 28.40 6.54 5.28
CA LEU A 125 27.55 7.72 5.20
C LEU A 125 28.35 9.01 5.44
N PRO A 126 27.82 10.18 5.02
CA PRO A 126 28.34 11.48 5.46
C PRO A 126 28.30 11.60 6.98
N ALA A 127 29.20 12.44 7.54
CA ALA A 127 29.25 12.68 9.00
C ALA A 127 28.05 13.50 9.52
N GLU A 128 27.22 14.05 8.64
CA GLU A 128 26.03 14.82 9.00
C GLU A 128 24.92 14.62 7.95
N GLY A 129 23.67 14.81 8.36
CA GLY A 129 22.53 14.73 7.48
C GLY A 129 21.24 15.17 8.15
N VAL A 130 20.21 15.46 7.36
CA VAL A 130 18.89 15.81 7.88
C VAL A 130 18.17 14.53 8.30
N SER A 131 17.70 14.50 9.55
CA SER A 131 16.86 13.44 10.11
C SER A 131 15.47 13.95 10.45
N TRP A 132 14.47 13.09 10.35
CA TRP A 132 13.09 13.41 10.74
C TRP A 132 12.85 13.05 12.19
N MET A 133 12.70 14.07 13.03
CA MET A 133 12.41 13.93 14.45
C MET A 133 10.91 14.03 14.72
N SER A 134 10.45 13.24 15.70
CA SER A 134 9.06 13.29 16.18
C SER A 134 8.98 12.78 17.61
N HIS A 135 9.59 13.54 18.55
CA HIS A 135 9.65 13.12 19.95
C HIS A 135 9.54 14.26 20.95
N GLY A 136 8.80 14.00 22.04
CA GLY A 136 8.75 14.85 23.24
C GLY A 136 9.59 14.33 24.38
N ASP A 137 9.92 13.03 24.38
CA ASP A 137 10.80 12.37 25.33
C ASP A 137 12.18 12.16 24.72
N TYR A 138 13.21 12.22 25.54
CA TYR A 138 14.56 11.99 25.08
C TYR A 138 15.35 11.11 26.07
N MET A 139 16.39 10.48 25.58
CA MET A 139 17.28 9.67 26.40
C MET A 139 18.25 10.59 27.14
N GLU A 140 18.06 10.72 28.45
CA GLU A 140 18.90 11.53 29.31
C GLU A 140 20.20 10.81 29.69
N LYS A 141 20.11 9.50 29.99
CA LYS A 141 21.24 8.66 30.34
C LYS A 141 21.30 7.42 29.46
N VAL A 142 22.45 7.27 28.80
CA VAL A 142 22.76 6.09 27.98
C VAL A 142 22.99 4.87 28.89
N PRO A 143 22.52 3.66 28.55
CA PRO A 143 22.74 2.44 29.33
C PRO A 143 24.25 2.07 29.38
N GLU A 144 24.62 1.30 30.36
CA GLU A 144 26.01 0.76 30.47
C GLU A 144 26.34 -0.13 29.25
N GLY A 145 27.54 0.04 28.71
CA GLY A 145 28.00 -0.68 27.51
C GLY A 145 27.67 -0.01 26.19
N PHE A 146 26.77 0.97 26.18
CA PHE A 146 26.49 1.75 24.98
C PHE A 146 27.39 2.96 24.83
N VAL A 147 27.69 3.30 23.59
CA VAL A 147 28.38 4.54 23.21
C VAL A 147 27.41 5.44 22.45
N LEU A 148 27.67 6.73 22.50
CA LEU A 148 26.99 7.73 21.70
C LEU A 148 27.40 7.57 20.24
N ALA A 149 26.41 7.42 19.34
CA ALA A 149 26.64 7.23 17.91
C ALA A 149 26.15 8.41 17.05
N ALA A 150 25.24 9.24 17.55
CA ALA A 150 24.84 10.49 16.90
C ALA A 150 24.24 11.48 17.90
N HIS A 151 24.33 12.79 17.55
CA HIS A 151 23.73 13.90 18.29
C HIS A 151 23.12 14.93 17.31
N SER A 152 22.24 15.79 17.83
CA SER A 152 21.80 17.02 17.19
C SER A 152 22.25 18.24 18.00
N ASP A 153 21.92 19.44 17.53
CA ASP A 153 22.22 20.67 18.28
C ASP A 153 21.46 20.74 19.61
N ASN A 154 20.27 20.14 19.69
CA ASN A 154 19.39 20.20 20.86
C ASN A 154 19.36 18.90 21.68
N CYS A 155 19.62 17.76 21.06
CA CYS A 155 19.57 16.45 21.71
C CYS A 155 20.94 15.76 21.66
N PRO A 156 21.60 15.54 22.81
CA PRO A 156 22.94 14.95 22.84
C PRO A 156 22.96 13.45 22.52
N ASN A 157 21.85 12.74 22.74
CA ASN A 157 21.78 11.28 22.63
C ASN A 157 20.74 10.87 21.56
N VAL A 158 21.00 11.24 20.30
CA VAL A 158 20.11 10.95 19.16
C VAL A 158 20.26 9.52 18.65
N ALA A 159 21.47 8.96 18.73
CA ALA A 159 21.69 7.56 18.45
C ALA A 159 22.70 6.95 19.41
N ILE A 160 22.50 5.68 19.75
CA ILE A 160 23.34 4.88 20.64
C ILE A 160 23.66 3.53 20.03
N ALA A 161 24.82 2.97 20.37
CA ALA A 161 25.23 1.66 19.90
C ALA A 161 25.96 0.87 20.99
N ASP A 162 25.64 -0.44 21.10
CA ASP A 162 26.48 -1.44 21.74
C ASP A 162 26.86 -2.47 20.67
N GLU A 163 28.00 -2.26 20.07
CA GLU A 163 28.46 -3.11 18.95
C GLU A 163 28.81 -4.53 19.38
N VAL A 164 29.06 -4.76 20.67
CA VAL A 164 29.38 -6.09 21.22
C VAL A 164 28.14 -6.97 21.25
N ARG A 165 27.02 -6.41 21.71
CA ARG A 165 25.74 -7.12 21.75
C ARG A 165 24.94 -6.98 20.45
N GLY A 166 25.33 -6.08 19.54
CA GLY A 166 24.60 -5.77 18.31
C GLY A 166 23.35 -4.94 18.54
N PHE A 167 23.31 -4.08 19.58
CA PHE A 167 22.17 -3.25 19.91
C PHE A 167 22.41 -1.81 19.45
N TYR A 168 21.45 -1.30 18.65
CA TYR A 168 21.49 0.04 18.08
C TYR A 168 20.17 0.74 18.34
N GLY A 169 20.23 2.03 18.61
CA GLY A 169 19.03 2.85 18.78
C GLY A 169 19.16 4.19 18.10
N VAL A 170 18.09 4.63 17.44
CA VAL A 170 17.99 5.96 16.84
C VAL A 170 16.70 6.64 17.31
N GLN A 171 16.78 7.92 17.67
CA GLN A 171 15.63 8.70 18.14
C GLN A 171 14.75 9.19 16.99
N TYR A 172 15.33 9.38 15.81
CA TYR A 172 14.65 9.79 14.59
C TYR A 172 14.07 8.58 13.82
N HIS A 173 13.36 8.89 12.74
CA HIS A 173 12.72 7.91 11.87
C HIS A 173 13.55 7.70 10.58
N PRO A 174 14.40 6.66 10.48
CA PRO A 174 15.18 6.38 9.28
C PRO A 174 14.32 5.87 8.12
N GLU A 175 13.13 5.34 8.39
CA GLU A 175 12.20 4.76 7.42
C GLU A 175 11.51 5.81 6.53
N VAL A 176 11.40 7.07 6.98
CA VAL A 176 10.68 8.11 6.24
C VAL A 176 11.58 8.81 5.21
N ASN A 177 11.00 9.25 4.10
CA ASN A 177 11.73 9.92 3.01
C ASN A 177 12.40 11.25 3.41
N HIS A 178 11.99 11.84 4.54
CA HIS A 178 12.55 13.09 5.04
C HIS A 178 13.88 12.90 5.76
N THR A 179 14.24 11.67 6.15
CA THR A 179 15.54 11.33 6.69
C THR A 179 16.51 11.00 5.56
N GLN A 180 17.56 11.80 5.43
CA GLN A 180 18.63 11.53 4.47
C GLN A 180 19.36 10.25 4.84
N HIS A 181 19.65 9.40 3.85
CA HIS A 181 20.36 8.13 4.04
C HIS A 181 19.67 7.12 4.99
N GLY A 182 18.38 7.32 5.33
CA GLY A 182 17.69 6.43 6.27
C GLY A 182 17.61 4.98 5.80
N THR A 183 17.38 4.73 4.51
CA THR A 183 17.43 3.38 3.93
C THR A 183 18.83 2.76 4.01
N ASP A 184 19.89 3.56 3.86
CA ASP A 184 21.27 3.07 3.97
C ASP A 184 21.61 2.69 5.43
N MET A 185 21.09 3.42 6.41
CA MET A 185 21.22 3.06 7.83
C MET A 185 20.53 1.72 8.13
N ILE A 186 19.31 1.51 7.64
CA ILE A 186 18.61 0.24 7.78
C ILE A 186 19.39 -0.88 7.06
N ARG A 187 19.92 -0.62 5.88
CA ARG A 187 20.77 -1.57 5.15
C ARG A 187 22.03 -1.92 5.92
N ASN A 188 22.70 -0.94 6.53
CA ASN A 188 23.86 -1.19 7.36
C ASN A 188 23.52 -2.07 8.58
N PHE A 189 22.39 -1.83 9.23
CA PHE A 189 21.93 -2.73 10.30
C PHE A 189 21.74 -4.16 9.80
N LEU A 190 21.09 -4.34 8.66
CA LEU A 190 20.80 -5.67 8.09
C LEU A 190 22.08 -6.42 7.68
N TYR A 191 22.98 -5.76 6.96
CA TYR A 191 24.13 -6.43 6.37
C TYR A 191 25.38 -6.42 7.26
N GLU A 192 25.69 -5.28 7.91
CA GLU A 192 26.91 -5.15 8.73
C GLU A 192 26.73 -5.65 10.16
N VAL A 193 25.48 -5.70 10.66
CA VAL A 193 25.18 -6.11 12.03
C VAL A 193 24.49 -7.47 12.06
N CYS A 194 23.38 -7.65 11.33
CA CYS A 194 22.64 -8.91 11.32
C CYS A 194 23.24 -9.98 10.39
N GLY A 195 24.17 -9.61 9.50
CA GLY A 195 24.79 -10.54 8.56
C GLY A 195 23.83 -11.08 7.50
N ALA A 196 22.89 -10.25 7.07
CA ALA A 196 21.96 -10.61 6.00
C ALA A 196 22.69 -10.94 4.71
N VAL A 197 22.15 -11.89 3.92
CA VAL A 197 22.72 -12.30 2.62
C VAL A 197 21.91 -11.79 1.44
N GLY A 198 20.74 -11.17 1.69
CA GLY A 198 19.90 -10.62 0.62
C GLY A 198 19.19 -11.70 -0.19
N ASP A 199 18.59 -12.67 0.48
CA ASP A 199 17.93 -13.85 -0.10
C ASP A 199 16.45 -13.64 -0.41
N TRP A 200 15.97 -12.41 -0.33
CA TRP A 200 14.60 -12.06 -0.67
C TRP A 200 14.54 -11.36 -2.03
N SER A 201 14.05 -12.06 -3.05
CA SER A 201 13.84 -11.53 -4.39
C SER A 201 12.49 -11.98 -4.98
N MET A 202 11.94 -11.18 -5.90
CA MET A 202 10.66 -11.54 -6.54
C MET A 202 10.82 -12.68 -7.54
N GLY A 203 12.00 -12.88 -8.10
CA GLY A 203 12.29 -14.06 -8.95
C GLY A 203 12.19 -15.36 -8.16
N ASP A 204 12.87 -15.44 -7.01
CA ASP A 204 12.81 -16.60 -6.13
C ASP A 204 11.41 -16.81 -5.54
N TYR A 205 10.74 -15.70 -5.18
CA TYR A 205 9.35 -15.75 -4.72
C TYR A 205 8.43 -16.37 -5.77
N LYS A 206 8.52 -15.92 -7.03
CA LYS A 206 7.75 -16.45 -8.16
C LYS A 206 7.89 -17.96 -8.28
N GLU A 207 9.13 -18.45 -8.35
CA GLU A 207 9.40 -19.88 -8.50
C GLU A 207 8.85 -20.73 -7.34
N ASN A 208 9.05 -20.24 -6.10
CA ASN A 208 8.57 -20.92 -4.91
C ASN A 208 7.03 -20.91 -4.81
N ALA A 209 6.40 -19.77 -5.12
CA ALA A 209 4.95 -19.64 -5.13
C ALA A 209 4.30 -20.55 -6.17
N ILE A 210 4.84 -20.60 -7.39
CA ILE A 210 4.37 -21.50 -8.46
C ILE A 210 4.43 -22.95 -7.99
N ARG A 211 5.55 -23.36 -7.40
CA ARG A 211 5.73 -24.74 -6.89
C ARG A 211 4.70 -25.05 -5.81
N ALA A 212 4.57 -24.18 -4.81
CA ALA A 212 3.63 -24.35 -3.70
C ALA A 212 2.16 -24.42 -4.18
N ILE A 213 1.80 -23.56 -5.15
CA ILE A 213 0.47 -23.57 -5.75
C ILE A 213 0.22 -24.89 -6.48
N ARG A 214 1.16 -25.38 -7.30
CA ARG A 214 1.03 -26.66 -8.01
C ARG A 214 0.84 -27.84 -7.06
N GLU A 215 1.65 -27.91 -6.00
CA GLU A 215 1.56 -28.96 -4.98
C GLU A 215 0.20 -28.93 -4.27
N LYS A 216 -0.28 -27.72 -3.94
CA LYS A 216 -1.56 -27.52 -3.24
C LYS A 216 -2.76 -27.84 -4.11
N VAL A 217 -2.77 -27.37 -5.34
CA VAL A 217 -3.90 -27.49 -6.26
C VAL A 217 -4.01 -28.92 -6.82
N GLY A 218 -2.88 -29.56 -7.15
CA GLY A 218 -2.88 -30.87 -7.83
C GLY A 218 -3.74 -30.83 -9.09
N ASP A 219 -4.74 -31.72 -9.17
CA ASP A 219 -5.70 -31.79 -10.28
C ASP A 219 -6.98 -30.94 -10.03
N GLY A 220 -7.00 -30.10 -8.99
CA GLY A 220 -8.13 -29.29 -8.60
C GLY A 220 -8.41 -28.12 -9.55
N ARG A 221 -9.64 -27.62 -9.53
CA ARG A 221 -10.05 -26.43 -10.29
C ARG A 221 -9.99 -25.18 -9.42
N VAL A 222 -9.51 -24.11 -10.02
CA VAL A 222 -9.24 -22.83 -9.35
C VAL A 222 -10.12 -21.74 -9.96
N LEU A 223 -10.76 -20.92 -9.11
CA LEU A 223 -11.59 -19.79 -9.51
C LEU A 223 -10.99 -18.49 -8.95
N LEU A 224 -10.89 -17.49 -9.80
CA LEU A 224 -10.45 -16.14 -9.43
C LEU A 224 -11.47 -15.10 -9.89
N ALA A 225 -11.92 -14.22 -9.00
CA ALA A 225 -12.60 -12.99 -9.35
C ALA A 225 -11.58 -11.94 -9.80
N LEU A 226 -11.54 -11.64 -11.09
CA LEU A 226 -10.61 -10.68 -11.66
C LEU A 226 -11.26 -9.29 -11.66
N SER A 227 -10.80 -8.38 -10.83
CA SER A 227 -11.34 -7.02 -10.74
C SER A 227 -10.72 -6.03 -11.76
N GLY A 228 -9.68 -6.46 -12.49
CA GLY A 228 -8.87 -5.57 -13.33
C GLY A 228 -7.84 -4.73 -12.56
N GLY A 229 -7.82 -4.80 -11.23
CA GLY A 229 -6.78 -4.18 -10.40
C GLY A 229 -5.44 -4.90 -10.50
N VAL A 230 -4.36 -4.24 -10.06
CA VAL A 230 -2.99 -4.78 -10.11
C VAL A 230 -2.91 -6.13 -9.39
N ASP A 231 -3.43 -6.22 -8.15
CA ASP A 231 -3.27 -7.40 -7.31
C ASP A 231 -3.98 -8.63 -7.89
N SER A 232 -5.24 -8.47 -8.30
CA SER A 232 -5.97 -9.56 -8.95
C SER A 232 -5.34 -9.99 -10.28
N SER A 233 -4.75 -9.04 -11.03
CA SER A 233 -4.07 -9.34 -12.29
C SER A 233 -2.75 -10.09 -12.06
N VAL A 234 -1.98 -9.71 -11.04
CA VAL A 234 -0.73 -10.43 -10.68
C VAL A 234 -1.04 -11.82 -10.13
N ALA A 235 -2.07 -11.95 -9.28
CA ALA A 235 -2.53 -13.24 -8.80
C ALA A 235 -2.99 -14.15 -9.97
N ALA A 236 -3.73 -13.60 -10.95
CA ALA A 236 -4.15 -14.33 -12.14
C ALA A 236 -2.96 -14.82 -12.97
N ALA A 237 -1.97 -13.94 -13.22
CA ALA A 237 -0.79 -14.29 -13.98
C ALA A 237 0.06 -15.38 -13.29
N LEU A 238 0.24 -15.27 -11.98
CA LEU A 238 0.96 -16.26 -11.17
C LEU A 238 0.28 -17.64 -11.22
N LEU A 239 -1.04 -17.65 -11.07
CA LEU A 239 -1.83 -18.89 -11.17
C LEU A 239 -1.87 -19.44 -12.58
N ALA A 240 -1.95 -18.61 -13.61
CA ALA A 240 -1.87 -19.05 -15.01
C ALA A 240 -0.56 -19.77 -15.29
N GLU A 241 0.56 -19.27 -14.76
CA GLU A 241 1.87 -19.94 -14.89
C GLU A 241 1.96 -21.22 -14.03
N ALA A 242 1.25 -21.24 -12.88
CA ALA A 242 1.29 -22.40 -11.99
C ALA A 242 0.41 -23.55 -12.47
N VAL A 243 -0.85 -23.29 -12.84
CA VAL A 243 -1.86 -24.35 -13.06
C VAL A 243 -2.55 -24.28 -14.43
N GLY A 244 -2.26 -23.26 -15.25
CA GLY A 244 -2.74 -23.15 -16.62
C GLY A 244 -4.27 -23.26 -16.72
N ASN A 245 -4.74 -24.19 -17.57
CA ASN A 245 -6.17 -24.38 -17.88
C ASN A 245 -7.05 -24.88 -16.71
N GLN A 246 -6.48 -25.16 -15.54
CA GLN A 246 -7.26 -25.41 -14.32
C GLN A 246 -7.80 -24.11 -13.72
N LEU A 247 -7.25 -22.94 -14.13
CA LEU A 247 -7.67 -21.63 -13.68
C LEU A 247 -8.84 -21.11 -14.53
N THR A 248 -9.91 -20.70 -13.85
CA THR A 248 -10.98 -19.89 -14.43
C THR A 248 -10.95 -18.51 -13.82
N CYS A 249 -10.77 -17.47 -14.64
CA CYS A 249 -10.86 -16.06 -14.25
C CYS A 249 -12.23 -15.52 -14.67
N VAL A 250 -13.00 -15.02 -13.72
CA VAL A 250 -14.28 -14.34 -14.00
C VAL A 250 -14.06 -12.83 -13.85
N PHE A 251 -14.19 -12.12 -14.95
CA PHE A 251 -14.12 -10.67 -15.02
C PHE A 251 -15.52 -10.10 -15.20
N VAL A 252 -16.02 -9.38 -14.19
CA VAL A 252 -17.33 -8.74 -14.24
C VAL A 252 -17.18 -7.32 -14.77
N ASP A 253 -17.62 -7.12 -16.01
CA ASP A 253 -17.73 -5.80 -16.61
C ASP A 253 -19.05 -5.15 -16.18
N HIS A 254 -19.00 -4.44 -15.09
CA HIS A 254 -20.17 -3.80 -14.48
C HIS A 254 -20.52 -2.43 -15.09
N GLY A 255 -19.84 -2.02 -16.16
CA GLY A 255 -20.11 -0.77 -16.83
C GLY A 255 -19.65 0.50 -16.07
N LEU A 256 -18.95 0.36 -14.96
CA LEU A 256 -18.43 1.49 -14.17
C LEU A 256 -16.91 1.65 -14.32
N MET A 257 -16.34 0.99 -15.31
CA MET A 257 -14.92 1.00 -15.60
C MET A 257 -14.53 2.20 -16.48
N ARG A 258 -13.23 2.47 -16.53
CA ARG A 258 -12.64 3.45 -17.44
C ARG A 258 -12.85 3.04 -18.89
N LYS A 259 -12.62 3.98 -19.81
CA LYS A 259 -12.71 3.71 -21.24
C LYS A 259 -11.78 2.56 -21.64
N ASN A 260 -12.28 1.58 -22.38
CA ASN A 260 -11.59 0.40 -22.91
C ASN A 260 -10.96 -0.54 -21.86
N GLU A 261 -11.20 -0.31 -20.57
CA GLU A 261 -10.53 -1.06 -19.50
C GLU A 261 -10.84 -2.56 -19.54
N GLY A 262 -12.06 -2.95 -19.83
CA GLY A 262 -12.45 -4.35 -19.99
C GLY A 262 -11.72 -5.03 -21.16
N ASP A 263 -11.60 -4.36 -22.29
CA ASP A 263 -10.91 -4.86 -23.48
C ASP A 263 -9.40 -5.00 -23.24
N GLU A 264 -8.80 -4.03 -22.51
CA GLU A 264 -7.39 -4.08 -22.11
C GLU A 264 -7.08 -5.28 -21.22
N VAL A 265 -7.96 -5.55 -20.24
CA VAL A 265 -7.81 -6.70 -19.34
C VAL A 265 -7.95 -8.01 -20.12
N GLU A 266 -8.98 -8.15 -20.94
CA GLU A 266 -9.18 -9.34 -21.76
C GLU A 266 -7.99 -9.60 -22.70
N ALA A 267 -7.50 -8.57 -23.40
CA ALA A 267 -6.35 -8.65 -24.27
C ALA A 267 -5.06 -9.07 -23.53
N ALA A 268 -4.85 -8.57 -22.31
CA ALA A 268 -3.68 -8.93 -21.51
C ALA A 268 -3.64 -10.41 -21.14
N PHE A 269 -4.81 -11.02 -20.91
CA PHE A 269 -4.91 -12.44 -20.54
C PHE A 269 -5.15 -13.39 -21.72
N SER A 270 -5.41 -12.89 -22.92
CA SER A 270 -5.67 -13.69 -24.13
C SER A 270 -4.54 -14.64 -24.53
N LYS A 271 -3.30 -14.34 -24.13
CA LYS A 271 -2.10 -15.15 -24.41
C LYS A 271 -1.86 -16.31 -23.43
N TRP A 272 -2.64 -16.38 -22.35
CA TRP A 272 -2.48 -17.38 -21.31
C TRP A 272 -3.43 -18.55 -21.54
N ASP A 273 -3.00 -19.77 -21.23
CA ASP A 273 -3.83 -20.98 -21.31
C ASP A 273 -4.73 -21.08 -20.06
N ILE A 274 -5.75 -20.22 -20.00
CA ILE A 274 -6.71 -20.14 -18.88
C ILE A 274 -8.15 -20.04 -19.42
N HIS A 275 -9.11 -20.35 -18.60
CA HIS A 275 -10.51 -20.05 -18.89
C HIS A 275 -10.85 -18.62 -18.48
N PHE A 276 -10.91 -17.71 -19.44
CA PHE A 276 -11.30 -16.32 -19.18
C PHE A 276 -12.77 -16.11 -19.51
N VAL A 277 -13.56 -15.69 -18.52
CA VAL A 277 -15.01 -15.43 -18.64
C VAL A 277 -15.25 -13.94 -18.37
N ARG A 278 -15.61 -13.18 -19.41
CA ARG A 278 -16.08 -11.80 -19.28
C ARG A 278 -17.60 -11.79 -19.20
N VAL A 279 -18.13 -11.19 -18.15
CA VAL A 279 -19.57 -11.05 -17.90
C VAL A 279 -19.96 -9.60 -18.13
N ASP A 280 -20.69 -9.33 -19.20
CA ASP A 280 -21.29 -8.02 -19.41
C ASP A 280 -22.50 -7.85 -18.47
N ALA A 281 -22.32 -6.99 -17.47
CA ALA A 281 -23.32 -6.71 -16.45
C ALA A 281 -23.71 -5.21 -16.39
N GLU A 282 -23.27 -4.37 -17.37
CA GLU A 282 -23.49 -2.91 -17.36
C GLU A 282 -24.96 -2.57 -17.10
N VAL A 283 -25.88 -3.12 -17.89
CA VAL A 283 -27.31 -2.82 -17.76
C VAL A 283 -27.84 -3.19 -16.39
N ARG A 284 -27.41 -4.32 -15.85
CA ARG A 284 -27.82 -4.83 -14.54
C ARG A 284 -27.41 -3.89 -13.40
N PHE A 285 -26.17 -3.41 -13.41
CA PHE A 285 -25.67 -2.47 -12.41
C PHE A 285 -26.33 -1.10 -12.54
N LEU A 286 -26.50 -0.59 -13.77
CA LEU A 286 -27.16 0.70 -13.99
C LEU A 286 -28.62 0.69 -13.52
N LEU A 287 -29.35 -0.40 -13.72
CA LEU A 287 -30.73 -0.53 -13.22
C LEU A 287 -30.79 -0.52 -11.68
N LYS A 288 -29.84 -1.14 -11.01
CA LYS A 288 -29.76 -1.15 -9.54
C LYS A 288 -29.37 0.20 -8.96
N LEU A 289 -28.58 0.98 -9.69
CA LEU A 289 -28.08 2.29 -9.28
C LEU A 289 -28.99 3.44 -9.71
N ALA A 290 -30.07 3.16 -10.45
CA ALA A 290 -30.98 4.20 -10.92
C ALA A 290 -31.58 4.98 -9.76
N GLY A 291 -31.34 6.32 -9.75
CA GLY A 291 -31.84 7.23 -8.71
C GLY A 291 -31.09 7.17 -7.37
N VAL A 292 -30.00 6.39 -7.29
CA VAL A 292 -29.15 6.34 -6.09
C VAL A 292 -28.10 7.43 -6.17
N ALA A 293 -28.14 8.39 -5.24
CA ALA A 293 -27.23 9.53 -5.20
C ALA A 293 -26.27 9.48 -3.99
N GLU A 294 -26.58 8.70 -2.97
CA GLU A 294 -25.79 8.64 -1.74
C GLU A 294 -24.58 7.70 -1.92
N PRO A 295 -23.34 8.14 -1.65
CA PRO A 295 -22.11 7.41 -1.95
C PRO A 295 -22.04 6.02 -1.30
N GLU A 296 -22.39 5.89 -0.03
CA GLU A 296 -22.31 4.61 0.67
C GLU A 296 -23.34 3.60 0.16
N GLN A 297 -24.52 4.09 -0.29
CA GLN A 297 -25.51 3.22 -0.94
C GLN A 297 -25.00 2.73 -2.31
N LYS A 298 -24.35 3.62 -3.10
CA LYS A 298 -23.70 3.20 -4.35
C LYS A 298 -22.70 2.07 -4.09
N ARG A 299 -21.78 2.25 -3.12
CA ARG A 299 -20.76 1.27 -2.75
C ARG A 299 -21.38 -0.08 -2.36
N LYS A 300 -22.40 -0.03 -1.50
CA LYS A 300 -23.10 -1.23 -1.03
C LYS A 300 -23.78 -1.99 -2.16
N ILE A 301 -24.54 -1.29 -3.00
CA ILE A 301 -25.25 -1.91 -4.12
C ILE A 301 -24.27 -2.53 -5.12
N ILE A 302 -23.18 -1.83 -5.44
CA ILE A 302 -22.16 -2.32 -6.37
C ILE A 302 -21.48 -3.57 -5.80
N GLY A 303 -21.09 -3.55 -4.53
CA GLY A 303 -20.47 -4.69 -3.88
C GLY A 303 -21.38 -5.92 -3.83
N GLU A 304 -22.63 -5.75 -3.38
CA GLU A 304 -23.61 -6.83 -3.33
C GLU A 304 -23.91 -7.42 -4.71
N GLU A 305 -24.06 -6.56 -5.72
CA GLU A 305 -24.41 -7.03 -7.06
C GLU A 305 -23.22 -7.71 -7.74
N PHE A 306 -21.99 -7.23 -7.50
CA PHE A 306 -20.78 -7.90 -7.96
C PHE A 306 -20.70 -9.34 -7.44
N ILE A 307 -20.94 -9.53 -6.14
CA ILE A 307 -20.96 -10.86 -5.53
C ILE A 307 -22.01 -11.75 -6.19
N ARG A 308 -23.23 -11.26 -6.41
CA ARG A 308 -24.31 -12.02 -7.03
C ARG A 308 -23.98 -12.47 -8.46
N VAL A 309 -23.41 -11.55 -9.26
CA VAL A 309 -22.99 -11.89 -10.63
C VAL A 309 -21.89 -12.96 -10.60
N PHE A 310 -20.91 -12.77 -9.72
CA PHE A 310 -19.82 -13.74 -9.56
C PHE A 310 -20.32 -15.13 -9.15
N GLU A 311 -21.26 -15.19 -8.20
CA GLU A 311 -21.90 -16.43 -7.76
C GLU A 311 -22.68 -17.14 -8.87
N GLU A 312 -23.42 -16.39 -9.68
CA GLU A 312 -24.15 -16.93 -10.81
C GLU A 312 -23.20 -17.57 -11.83
N GLU A 313 -22.07 -16.93 -12.11
CA GLU A 313 -21.07 -17.48 -13.00
C GLU A 313 -20.35 -18.68 -12.38
N ALA A 314 -20.01 -18.64 -11.10
CA ALA A 314 -19.41 -19.77 -10.40
C ALA A 314 -20.29 -21.02 -10.46
N ARG A 315 -21.63 -20.87 -10.35
CA ARG A 315 -22.58 -21.98 -10.51
C ARG A 315 -22.57 -22.57 -11.92
N LYS A 316 -22.43 -21.73 -12.97
CA LYS A 316 -22.35 -22.19 -14.35
C LYS A 316 -21.06 -22.98 -14.63
N ILE A 317 -19.95 -22.54 -14.00
CA ILE A 317 -18.65 -23.20 -14.09
C ILE A 317 -18.69 -24.59 -13.43
N GLY A 318 -19.54 -24.76 -12.42
CA GLY A 318 -19.72 -26.00 -11.69
C GLY A 318 -18.72 -26.18 -10.57
N ARG A 319 -18.22 -27.43 -10.38
CA ARG A 319 -17.33 -27.73 -9.26
C ARG A 319 -16.02 -26.94 -9.36
N VAL A 320 -15.72 -26.19 -8.29
CA VAL A 320 -14.47 -25.47 -8.05
C VAL A 320 -13.91 -25.93 -6.71
N ASP A 321 -12.63 -26.24 -6.67
CA ASP A 321 -11.97 -26.76 -5.45
C ASP A 321 -11.30 -25.61 -4.65
N TYR A 322 -10.84 -24.55 -5.32
CA TYR A 322 -10.11 -23.45 -4.69
C TYR A 322 -10.59 -22.10 -5.19
N LEU A 323 -10.80 -21.17 -4.25
CA LEU A 323 -11.03 -19.75 -4.56
C LEU A 323 -9.72 -18.97 -4.34
N VAL A 324 -9.45 -17.99 -5.20
CA VAL A 324 -8.26 -17.14 -5.06
C VAL A 324 -8.67 -15.73 -4.65
N GLN A 325 -7.95 -15.18 -3.69
CA GLN A 325 -8.06 -13.79 -3.28
C GLN A 325 -6.73 -13.05 -3.48
N GLY A 326 -6.81 -11.81 -3.93
CA GLY A 326 -5.67 -10.93 -4.15
C GLY A 326 -5.26 -10.15 -2.89
N THR A 327 -5.41 -10.74 -1.70
CA THR A 327 -4.98 -10.15 -0.42
C THR A 327 -3.48 -9.88 -0.44
N ILE A 328 -3.06 -8.71 0.02
CA ILE A 328 -1.65 -8.31 0.14
C ILE A 328 -1.26 -8.08 1.60
N TYR A 329 0.03 -7.96 1.89
CA TYR A 329 0.53 -7.92 3.27
C TYR A 329 0.00 -6.73 4.11
N PRO A 330 -0.16 -5.51 3.58
CA PRO A 330 -0.83 -4.42 4.31
C PRO A 330 -2.24 -4.77 4.80
N ASP A 331 -3.03 -5.48 3.99
CA ASP A 331 -4.39 -5.91 4.38
C ASP A 331 -4.34 -6.84 5.60
N VAL A 332 -3.32 -7.72 5.67
CA VAL A 332 -3.11 -8.66 6.77
C VAL A 332 -2.75 -7.91 8.05
N ILE A 333 -1.83 -6.95 7.97
CA ILE A 333 -1.38 -6.16 9.14
C ILE A 333 -2.54 -5.34 9.70
N GLU A 334 -3.30 -4.67 8.82
CA GLU A 334 -4.43 -3.82 9.23
C GLU A 334 -5.60 -4.62 9.83
N SER A 335 -5.77 -5.88 9.43
CA SER A 335 -6.84 -6.75 9.94
C SER A 335 -6.57 -7.26 11.37
N GLY A 336 -5.39 -7.01 11.94
CA GLY A 336 -4.95 -7.57 13.21
C GLY A 336 -4.49 -9.03 13.03
N ALA A 337 -3.38 -9.41 13.63
CA ALA A 337 -2.82 -10.76 13.56
C ALA A 337 -3.58 -11.75 14.50
N GLY A 338 -4.89 -11.86 14.35
CA GLY A 338 -5.74 -12.81 15.05
C GLY A 338 -6.31 -13.84 14.07
N ASP A 339 -6.21 -15.12 14.42
CA ASP A 339 -6.90 -16.21 13.76
C ASP A 339 -8.40 -15.91 13.62
N ALA A 340 -8.87 -15.83 12.44
CA ALA A 340 -10.20 -15.58 11.96
C ALA A 340 -10.29 -14.20 11.29
N ALA A 341 -10.19 -14.28 9.99
CA ALA A 341 -10.58 -13.30 9.03
C ALA A 341 -11.84 -12.51 9.40
N VAL A 342 -11.68 -11.43 10.16
CA VAL A 342 -12.55 -10.29 10.00
C VAL A 342 -11.98 -9.53 8.80
N ILE A 343 -12.20 -10.09 7.63
CA ILE A 343 -11.95 -9.45 6.35
C ILE A 343 -12.75 -8.16 6.39
N LYS A 344 -12.06 -7.01 6.34
CA LYS A 344 -12.72 -5.71 6.14
C LYS A 344 -13.65 -5.84 4.95
N SER A 345 -14.93 -5.62 5.18
CA SER A 345 -16.05 -5.81 4.25
C SER A 345 -16.01 -4.93 2.99
N HIS A 346 -14.92 -4.23 2.72
CA HIS A 346 -14.84 -3.21 1.67
C HIS A 346 -13.84 -3.50 0.54
N HIS A 347 -12.92 -4.45 0.69
CA HIS A 347 -11.93 -4.79 -0.36
C HIS A 347 -11.86 -6.27 -0.71
N ASN A 348 -12.40 -7.14 0.10
CA ASN A 348 -12.55 -8.55 -0.20
C ASN A 348 -14.03 -8.91 -0.24
N VAL A 349 -14.41 -9.82 -1.12
CA VAL A 349 -15.74 -10.37 -1.29
C VAL A 349 -16.24 -10.89 0.07
N GLY A 350 -16.70 -9.98 0.89
CA GLY A 350 -17.30 -10.23 2.19
C GLY A 350 -18.71 -10.77 1.96
N GLY A 351 -18.80 -12.06 1.79
CA GLY A 351 -19.99 -12.81 1.44
C GLY A 351 -19.60 -13.92 0.50
N LEU A 352 -18.74 -14.84 0.99
CA LEU A 352 -18.56 -16.10 0.30
C LEU A 352 -19.93 -16.78 0.22
N PRO A 353 -20.31 -17.31 -0.94
CA PRO A 353 -21.59 -17.98 -1.09
C PRO A 353 -21.67 -19.18 -0.13
N ASP A 354 -22.69 -19.23 0.70
CA ASP A 354 -22.96 -20.35 1.62
C ASP A 354 -23.11 -21.72 0.93
N TYR A 355 -23.04 -21.75 -0.41
CA TYR A 355 -23.29 -22.95 -1.23
C TYR A 355 -22.19 -23.30 -2.24
N VAL A 356 -21.06 -22.60 -2.24
CA VAL A 356 -19.88 -23.04 -3.01
C VAL A 356 -18.92 -23.70 -2.05
N ASP A 357 -18.84 -25.03 -2.12
CA ASP A 357 -18.04 -25.86 -1.23
C ASP A 357 -16.60 -25.87 -1.71
N PHE A 358 -15.85 -24.77 -1.42
CA PHE A 358 -14.42 -24.70 -1.67
C PHE A 358 -13.67 -25.50 -0.61
N LYS A 359 -12.62 -26.19 -1.01
CA LYS A 359 -11.71 -26.84 -0.07
C LYS A 359 -10.92 -25.81 0.73
N GLU A 360 -10.45 -24.76 0.06
CA GLU A 360 -9.59 -23.75 0.68
C GLU A 360 -9.51 -22.49 -0.20
N ILE A 361 -9.16 -21.35 0.44
CA ILE A 361 -8.82 -20.10 -0.23
C ILE A 361 -7.30 -20.05 -0.44
N ILE A 362 -6.88 -19.65 -1.64
CA ILE A 362 -5.48 -19.41 -1.99
C ILE A 362 -5.24 -17.90 -2.03
N GLU A 363 -4.32 -17.41 -1.21
CA GLU A 363 -3.92 -16.00 -1.14
C GLU A 363 -2.44 -15.86 -1.54
N PRO A 364 -2.13 -15.89 -2.83
CA PRO A 364 -0.74 -16.01 -3.29
C PRO A 364 0.10 -14.75 -3.09
N LEU A 365 -0.51 -13.63 -2.76
CA LEU A 365 0.17 -12.34 -2.57
C LEU A 365 0.17 -11.88 -1.10
N ARG A 366 -0.37 -12.71 -0.19
CA ARG A 366 -0.60 -12.36 1.22
C ARG A 366 0.62 -11.83 1.97
N MET A 367 1.81 -12.24 1.55
CA MET A 367 3.07 -11.86 2.19
C MET A 367 3.80 -10.74 1.45
N LEU A 368 3.21 -10.13 0.42
CA LEU A 368 3.84 -9.12 -0.40
C LEU A 368 3.30 -7.72 -0.15
N PHE A 369 4.21 -6.74 -0.12
CA PHE A 369 3.84 -5.32 -0.23
C PHE A 369 3.46 -4.96 -1.67
N LYS A 370 2.76 -3.84 -1.85
CA LYS A 370 2.27 -3.40 -3.16
C LYS A 370 3.37 -3.26 -4.22
N ASP A 371 4.55 -2.80 -3.81
CA ASP A 371 5.67 -2.64 -4.74
C ASP A 371 6.27 -3.98 -5.15
N GLU A 372 6.32 -4.94 -4.20
CA GLU A 372 6.72 -6.33 -4.48
C GLU A 372 5.72 -7.00 -5.43
N VAL A 373 4.41 -6.77 -5.25
CA VAL A 373 3.38 -7.25 -6.18
C VAL A 373 3.60 -6.69 -7.59
N ARG A 374 3.91 -5.40 -7.73
CA ARG A 374 4.23 -4.80 -9.03
C ARG A 374 5.49 -5.40 -9.65
N GLN A 375 6.52 -5.59 -8.86
CA GLN A 375 7.75 -6.24 -9.32
C GLN A 375 7.48 -7.69 -9.76
N LEU A 376 6.73 -8.45 -8.98
CA LEU A 376 6.29 -9.81 -9.35
C LEU A 376 5.49 -9.79 -10.66
N GLY A 377 4.62 -8.80 -10.87
CA GLY A 377 3.89 -8.63 -12.11
C GLY A 377 4.80 -8.46 -13.34
N ARG A 378 5.89 -7.72 -13.19
CA ARG A 378 6.92 -7.59 -14.25
C ARG A 378 7.64 -8.91 -14.52
N GLU A 379 8.04 -9.62 -13.45
CA GLU A 379 8.67 -10.95 -13.57
C GLU A 379 7.75 -11.99 -14.23
N LEU A 380 6.43 -11.82 -14.11
CA LEU A 380 5.42 -12.64 -14.78
C LEU A 380 5.12 -12.16 -16.21
N GLY A 381 5.74 -11.07 -16.67
CA GLY A 381 5.58 -10.54 -18.03
C GLY A 381 4.23 -9.85 -18.28
N LEU A 382 3.59 -9.33 -17.24
CA LEU A 382 2.43 -8.47 -17.39
C LEU A 382 2.82 -7.13 -18.04
N PRO A 383 1.95 -6.54 -18.88
CA PRO A 383 2.21 -5.25 -19.48
C PRO A 383 2.36 -4.14 -18.41
N GLU A 384 3.27 -3.19 -18.65
CA GLU A 384 3.58 -2.12 -17.70
C GLU A 384 2.34 -1.27 -17.35
N TYR A 385 1.43 -1.05 -18.31
CA TYR A 385 0.19 -0.31 -18.06
C TYR A 385 -0.76 -1.00 -17.07
N LEU A 386 -0.69 -2.33 -16.92
CA LEU A 386 -1.42 -3.06 -15.87
C LEU A 386 -0.69 -3.00 -14.53
N VAL A 387 0.63 -3.21 -14.54
CA VAL A 387 1.46 -3.25 -13.33
C VAL A 387 1.52 -1.89 -12.65
N MET A 388 1.66 -0.80 -13.44
CA MET A 388 1.73 0.57 -12.95
C MET A 388 0.38 1.28 -12.88
N ARG A 389 -0.70 0.53 -13.08
CA ARG A 389 -2.06 1.10 -12.98
C ARG A 389 -2.25 1.81 -11.65
N GLN A 390 -2.76 3.04 -11.74
CA GLN A 390 -3.12 3.82 -10.57
C GLN A 390 -4.24 3.14 -9.78
N PRO A 391 -4.32 3.39 -8.46
CA PRO A 391 -5.45 2.95 -7.66
C PRO A 391 -6.77 3.33 -8.32
N PHE A 392 -7.66 2.36 -8.42
CA PHE A 392 -9.00 2.58 -8.93
C PHE A 392 -9.97 1.97 -7.93
N PRO A 393 -10.95 2.75 -7.43
CA PRO A 393 -11.83 2.29 -6.38
C PRO A 393 -12.72 1.15 -6.87
N GLY A 394 -13.07 0.22 -5.97
CA GLY A 394 -13.98 -0.90 -6.31
C GLY A 394 -15.29 -0.47 -6.96
N PRO A 395 -15.95 0.62 -6.51
CA PRO A 395 -17.15 1.15 -7.18
C PRO A 395 -16.89 1.80 -8.55
N GLY A 396 -15.66 1.91 -8.99
CA GLY A 396 -15.29 2.46 -10.28
C GLY A 396 -15.65 3.93 -10.45
N LEU A 397 -16.11 4.30 -11.63
CA LEU A 397 -16.54 5.67 -11.95
C LEU A 397 -17.80 6.10 -11.20
N ALA A 398 -18.51 5.19 -10.55
CA ALA A 398 -19.75 5.52 -9.83
C ALA A 398 -19.56 6.58 -8.75
N ILE A 399 -18.39 6.56 -8.05
CA ILE A 399 -18.04 7.54 -7.02
C ILE A 399 -17.30 8.77 -7.57
N ARG A 400 -17.20 8.87 -8.88
CA ARG A 400 -16.67 10.04 -9.60
C ARG A 400 -17.75 10.76 -10.42
N VAL A 401 -19.00 10.27 -10.35
CA VAL A 401 -20.20 10.99 -10.79
C VAL A 401 -20.96 11.42 -9.55
N ILE A 402 -20.91 12.70 -9.21
CA ILE A 402 -21.61 13.24 -8.04
C ILE A 402 -23.12 13.17 -8.24
N GLY A 403 -23.83 12.59 -7.26
CA GLY A 403 -25.26 12.40 -7.33
C GLY A 403 -25.67 11.12 -8.08
N ASP A 404 -26.84 11.14 -8.74
CA ASP A 404 -27.40 9.99 -9.44
C ASP A 404 -26.61 9.61 -10.69
N LEU A 405 -26.60 8.31 -10.99
CA LEU A 405 -25.89 7.74 -12.13
C LEU A 405 -26.81 7.55 -13.33
N THR A 406 -26.31 7.94 -14.49
CA THR A 406 -26.90 7.57 -15.79
C THR A 406 -25.80 7.12 -16.75
N LYS A 407 -26.17 6.34 -17.75
CA LYS A 407 -25.20 5.93 -18.78
C LYS A 407 -24.57 7.14 -19.47
N GLU A 408 -25.34 8.17 -19.79
CA GLU A 408 -24.86 9.41 -20.42
C GLU A 408 -23.79 10.10 -19.56
N LYS A 409 -24.03 10.24 -18.24
CA LYS A 409 -23.05 10.83 -17.31
C LYS A 409 -21.76 10.02 -17.23
N LEU A 410 -21.88 8.69 -17.19
CA LEU A 410 -20.72 7.79 -17.17
C LEU A 410 -19.93 7.87 -18.47
N ASP A 411 -20.59 7.89 -19.63
CA ASP A 411 -19.92 7.99 -20.92
C ASP A 411 -19.21 9.35 -21.06
N THR A 412 -19.85 10.45 -20.64
CA THR A 412 -19.22 11.78 -20.56
C THR A 412 -17.97 11.76 -19.68
N LEU A 413 -18.06 11.16 -18.49
CA LEU A 413 -16.93 11.08 -17.58
C LEU A 413 -15.81 10.19 -18.14
N ARG A 414 -16.12 9.06 -18.78
CA ARG A 414 -15.14 8.17 -19.41
C ARG A 414 -14.30 8.88 -20.47
N GLU A 415 -14.95 9.62 -21.36
CA GLU A 415 -14.26 10.36 -22.40
C GLU A 415 -13.36 11.45 -21.81
N ALA A 416 -13.86 12.21 -20.84
CA ALA A 416 -13.10 13.26 -20.17
C ALA A 416 -11.91 12.71 -19.38
N ASP A 417 -12.10 11.61 -18.63
CA ASP A 417 -11.02 10.93 -17.87
C ASP A 417 -9.95 10.36 -18.82
N ALA A 418 -10.35 9.81 -19.96
CA ALA A 418 -9.42 9.32 -20.97
C ALA A 418 -8.52 10.44 -21.52
N ILE A 419 -9.11 11.58 -21.92
CA ILE A 419 -8.35 12.76 -22.40
C ILE A 419 -7.41 13.27 -21.31
N TYR A 420 -7.88 13.36 -20.06
CA TYR A 420 -7.05 13.81 -18.96
C TYR A 420 -5.83 12.91 -18.77
N ARG A 421 -6.02 11.61 -18.77
CA ARG A 421 -4.95 10.62 -18.63
C ARG A 421 -3.96 10.66 -19.80
N GLU A 422 -4.45 10.80 -21.02
CA GLU A 422 -3.62 10.93 -22.22
C GLU A 422 -2.70 12.15 -22.14
N GLU A 423 -3.21 13.32 -21.76
CA GLU A 423 -2.42 14.55 -21.65
C GLU A 423 -1.39 14.50 -20.52
N ILE A 424 -1.73 13.90 -19.39
CA ILE A 424 -0.78 13.68 -18.29
C ILE A 424 0.36 12.76 -18.73
N ALA A 425 0.04 11.66 -19.41
CA ALA A 425 1.05 10.73 -19.94
C ALA A 425 1.91 11.39 -21.04
N ALA A 426 1.31 12.13 -21.96
CA ALA A 426 2.03 12.87 -23.00
C ALA A 426 2.97 13.94 -22.43
N ALA A 427 2.66 14.49 -21.27
CA ALA A 427 3.52 15.42 -20.54
C ALA A 427 4.61 14.72 -19.67
N GLY A 428 4.64 13.38 -19.62
CA GLY A 428 5.58 12.61 -18.78
C GLY A 428 5.34 12.77 -17.27
N LEU A 429 4.12 13.12 -16.89
CA LEU A 429 3.74 13.36 -15.48
C LEU A 429 3.10 12.13 -14.80
N ASP A 430 2.78 11.10 -15.55
CA ASP A 430 2.09 9.89 -15.11
C ASP A 430 2.86 9.07 -14.07
N THR A 431 4.19 9.20 -14.02
CA THR A 431 5.05 8.56 -13.03
C THR A 431 5.29 9.42 -11.79
N SER A 432 5.12 10.73 -11.88
CA SER A 432 5.36 11.69 -10.79
C SER A 432 4.10 12.04 -9.99
N ILE A 433 2.91 11.84 -10.58
CA ILE A 433 1.62 12.06 -9.94
C ILE A 433 1.04 10.70 -9.53
N ASN A 434 0.83 10.51 -8.23
CA ASN A 434 0.44 9.21 -7.69
C ASN A 434 -1.00 8.80 -8.05
N GLN A 435 -1.91 9.77 -8.11
CA GLN A 435 -3.29 9.53 -8.54
C GLN A 435 -3.86 10.80 -9.21
N TYR A 436 -4.52 10.62 -10.35
CA TYR A 436 -5.23 11.68 -11.07
C TYR A 436 -6.45 11.11 -11.80
N PHE A 437 -7.53 11.87 -11.82
CA PHE A 437 -8.81 11.48 -12.41
C PHE A 437 -9.73 12.69 -12.61
N ALA A 438 -10.73 12.49 -13.45
CA ALA A 438 -11.83 13.43 -13.63
C ALA A 438 -13.02 13.07 -12.72
N VAL A 439 -13.78 14.08 -12.33
CA VAL A 439 -15.04 13.97 -11.55
C VAL A 439 -16.13 14.76 -12.27
N LEU A 440 -17.22 14.10 -12.61
CA LEU A 440 -18.38 14.78 -13.15
C LEU A 440 -19.23 15.32 -12.00
N THR A 441 -19.18 16.64 -11.81
CA THR A 441 -19.99 17.30 -10.79
C THR A 441 -21.46 17.36 -11.26
N ASN A 442 -22.39 17.42 -10.33
CA ASN A 442 -23.80 17.63 -10.70
C ASN A 442 -24.13 19.13 -10.93
N THR A 443 -23.10 19.96 -10.94
CA THR A 443 -23.22 21.41 -11.18
C THR A 443 -23.23 21.68 -12.68
N ARG A 444 -24.24 22.45 -13.13
CA ARG A 444 -24.30 22.97 -14.50
C ARG A 444 -24.00 24.46 -14.52
N SER A 445 -23.36 24.90 -15.55
CA SER A 445 -22.99 26.30 -15.74
C SER A 445 -23.36 26.81 -17.14
N VAL A 446 -23.57 28.11 -17.23
CA VAL A 446 -23.78 28.78 -18.52
C VAL A 446 -22.45 28.83 -19.27
N GLY A 447 -22.47 28.41 -20.52
CA GLY A 447 -21.38 28.55 -21.48
C GLY A 447 -21.85 29.26 -22.74
N VAL A 448 -20.89 29.64 -23.57
CA VAL A 448 -21.13 30.13 -24.94
C VAL A 448 -20.26 29.28 -25.86
N MET A 449 -20.92 28.49 -26.71
CA MET A 449 -20.23 27.65 -27.69
C MET A 449 -20.77 28.00 -29.07
N GLY A 450 -19.87 28.53 -29.92
CA GLY A 450 -20.31 29.18 -31.14
C GLY A 450 -21.17 30.42 -30.83
N ASP A 451 -22.28 30.59 -31.54
CA ASP A 451 -23.21 31.71 -31.34
C ASP A 451 -24.36 31.37 -30.34
N GLY A 452 -24.31 30.20 -29.68
CA GLY A 452 -25.35 29.69 -28.81
C GLY A 452 -24.96 29.68 -27.32
N ARG A 453 -25.94 29.93 -26.42
CA ARG A 453 -25.81 29.65 -25.01
C ARG A 453 -25.94 28.15 -24.77
N THR A 454 -25.03 27.60 -23.96
CA THR A 454 -25.14 26.23 -23.44
C THR A 454 -25.36 26.24 -21.93
N TYR A 455 -25.90 25.14 -21.39
CA TYR A 455 -26.08 24.94 -19.97
C TYR A 455 -25.69 23.48 -19.65
N ASP A 456 -24.37 23.29 -19.49
CA ASP A 456 -23.74 21.99 -19.44
C ASP A 456 -23.00 21.75 -18.12
N TYR A 457 -22.47 20.55 -17.95
CA TYR A 457 -21.79 20.14 -16.71
C TYR A 457 -20.45 20.85 -16.52
N THR A 458 -20.15 21.07 -15.25
CA THR A 458 -18.81 21.39 -14.77
C THR A 458 -18.10 20.10 -14.42
N LEU A 459 -16.92 19.89 -14.97
CA LEU A 459 -16.04 18.76 -14.68
C LEU A 459 -14.91 19.22 -13.75
N ALA A 460 -14.65 18.48 -12.68
CA ALA A 460 -13.50 18.73 -11.82
C ALA A 460 -12.35 17.78 -12.17
N LEU A 461 -11.13 18.30 -12.18
CA LEU A 461 -9.90 17.51 -12.27
C LEU A 461 -9.29 17.40 -10.89
N ARG A 462 -8.92 16.20 -10.48
CA ARG A 462 -8.21 15.91 -9.25
C ARG A 462 -6.87 15.28 -9.59
N ALA A 463 -5.77 15.76 -8.97
CA ALA A 463 -4.47 15.10 -9.02
C ALA A 463 -3.74 15.31 -7.71
N VAL A 464 -3.11 14.25 -7.21
CA VAL A 464 -2.40 14.27 -5.93
C VAL A 464 -1.05 13.58 -6.00
N THR A 465 -0.13 14.11 -5.21
CA THR A 465 1.15 13.50 -4.88
C THR A 465 1.12 13.05 -3.44
N THR A 466 1.62 11.85 -3.17
CA THR A 466 1.60 11.25 -1.84
C THR A 466 2.69 10.19 -1.72
N SER A 467 3.13 9.91 -0.50
CA SER A 467 4.04 8.80 -0.20
C SER A 467 3.31 7.57 0.36
N ASP A 468 2.17 7.77 1.01
CA ASP A 468 1.51 6.76 1.86
C ASP A 468 -0.03 6.68 1.68
N PHE A 469 -0.62 7.56 0.89
CA PHE A 469 -2.07 7.75 0.72
C PHE A 469 -2.83 8.15 2.01
N MET A 470 -2.16 8.25 3.15
CA MET A 470 -2.75 8.79 4.39
C MET A 470 -2.79 10.31 4.33
N THR A 471 -1.71 10.92 3.86
CA THR A 471 -1.62 12.34 3.56
C THR A 471 -1.34 12.53 2.06
N ALA A 472 -1.88 13.58 1.47
CA ALA A 472 -1.63 13.90 0.08
C ALA A 472 -1.67 15.41 -0.16
N ASP A 473 -0.80 15.89 -1.04
CA ASP A 473 -0.86 17.26 -1.54
C ASP A 473 -1.39 17.25 -2.99
N TRP A 474 -2.03 18.34 -3.40
CA TRP A 474 -2.45 18.45 -4.80
C TRP A 474 -1.24 18.60 -5.72
N ALA A 475 -1.25 17.96 -6.86
CA ALA A 475 -0.16 18.01 -7.84
C ALA A 475 -0.14 19.37 -8.56
N ARG A 476 1.06 19.94 -8.75
CA ARG A 476 1.24 21.20 -9.49
C ARG A 476 1.42 20.90 -10.97
N ILE A 477 0.31 20.59 -11.65
CA ILE A 477 0.32 20.38 -13.09
C ILE A 477 0.65 21.69 -13.79
N PRO A 478 1.59 21.72 -14.77
CA PRO A 478 1.91 22.92 -15.54
C PRO A 478 0.67 23.51 -16.23
N TYR A 479 0.55 24.83 -16.23
CA TYR A 479 -0.63 25.51 -16.77
C TYR A 479 -0.87 25.24 -18.27
N ASP A 480 0.17 25.04 -19.05
CA ASP A 480 0.06 24.67 -20.46
C ASP A 480 -0.53 23.26 -20.66
N VAL A 481 -0.27 22.34 -19.73
CA VAL A 481 -0.88 21.00 -19.72
C VAL A 481 -2.35 21.12 -19.33
N LEU A 482 -2.68 21.89 -18.28
CA LEU A 482 -4.07 22.15 -17.88
C LEU A 482 -4.88 22.83 -18.99
N ASP A 483 -4.27 23.75 -19.73
CA ASP A 483 -4.90 24.42 -20.86
C ASP A 483 -5.23 23.43 -21.98
N ARG A 484 -4.30 22.55 -22.35
CA ARG A 484 -4.55 21.50 -23.36
C ARG A 484 -5.65 20.54 -22.91
N ILE A 485 -5.61 20.08 -21.65
CA ILE A 485 -6.65 19.20 -21.08
C ILE A 485 -8.02 19.87 -21.18
N SER A 486 -8.13 21.11 -20.70
CA SER A 486 -9.38 21.88 -20.71
C SER A 486 -9.90 22.07 -22.14
N THR A 487 -9.03 22.48 -23.04
CA THR A 487 -9.38 22.73 -24.45
C THR A 487 -9.86 21.45 -25.13
N ARG A 488 -9.15 20.33 -24.95
CA ARG A 488 -9.55 19.05 -25.53
C ARG A 488 -10.89 18.56 -24.96
N ILE A 489 -11.05 18.56 -23.63
CA ILE A 489 -12.29 18.08 -23.02
C ILE A 489 -13.50 18.87 -23.50
N VAL A 490 -13.43 20.21 -23.50
CA VAL A 490 -14.55 21.05 -23.94
C VAL A 490 -14.88 20.85 -25.41
N ASN A 491 -13.89 20.59 -26.27
CA ASN A 491 -14.10 20.40 -27.70
C ASN A 491 -14.52 18.97 -28.09
N GLU A 492 -14.03 17.97 -27.38
CA GLU A 492 -14.20 16.56 -27.76
C GLU A 492 -15.30 15.85 -26.95
N VAL A 493 -15.66 16.36 -25.75
CA VAL A 493 -16.66 15.73 -24.85
C VAL A 493 -17.96 16.54 -24.82
N PRO A 494 -19.04 16.07 -25.44
CA PRO A 494 -20.32 16.75 -25.40
C PRO A 494 -20.87 16.86 -23.97
N GLY A 495 -21.56 17.96 -23.66
CA GLY A 495 -22.21 18.19 -22.39
C GLY A 495 -21.29 18.71 -21.27
N VAL A 496 -20.05 19.10 -21.58
CA VAL A 496 -19.12 19.74 -20.65
C VAL A 496 -18.71 21.10 -21.20
N ASN A 497 -18.91 22.16 -20.42
CA ASN A 497 -18.53 23.52 -20.82
C ASN A 497 -17.63 24.23 -19.81
N ARG A 498 -17.25 23.57 -18.71
CA ARG A 498 -16.41 24.15 -17.68
C ARG A 498 -15.52 23.12 -17.02
N ILE A 499 -14.24 23.44 -16.89
CA ILE A 499 -13.25 22.63 -16.17
C ILE A 499 -12.79 23.40 -14.94
N VAL A 500 -12.70 22.72 -13.80
CA VAL A 500 -12.12 23.24 -12.56
C VAL A 500 -11.03 22.29 -12.07
N TYR A 501 -10.04 22.78 -11.33
CA TYR A 501 -8.98 21.98 -10.76
C TYR A 501 -9.05 22.02 -9.23
N ASP A 502 -9.11 20.86 -8.58
CA ASP A 502 -9.15 20.74 -7.13
C ASP A 502 -7.75 20.85 -6.53
N ILE A 503 -7.52 21.94 -5.79
CA ILE A 503 -6.25 22.30 -5.14
C ILE A 503 -6.25 22.03 -3.63
N THR A 504 -7.08 21.12 -3.16
CA THR A 504 -7.22 20.83 -1.73
C THR A 504 -6.35 19.65 -1.32
N SER A 505 -5.58 19.79 -0.25
CA SER A 505 -4.74 18.73 0.32
C SER A 505 -5.58 17.71 1.14
N LYS A 506 -5.05 16.54 1.39
CA LYS A 506 -5.58 15.58 2.35
C LYS A 506 -4.66 15.51 3.58
N PRO A 507 -5.12 15.82 4.79
CA PRO A 507 -6.39 16.46 5.12
C PRO A 507 -6.45 17.91 4.65
N PRO A 508 -7.60 18.65 4.64
CA PRO A 508 -8.92 18.21 5.16
C PRO A 508 -9.76 17.40 4.17
N ALA A 509 -9.47 17.46 2.86
CA ALA A 509 -10.22 16.68 1.87
C ALA A 509 -9.75 15.21 1.84
N THR A 510 -10.55 14.35 1.21
CA THR A 510 -10.14 13.00 0.78
C THR A 510 -9.51 13.06 -0.63
N ILE A 511 -8.94 11.96 -1.12
CA ILE A 511 -8.46 11.89 -2.49
C ILE A 511 -9.66 11.76 -3.44
N GLU A 512 -10.51 10.76 -3.24
CA GLU A 512 -11.78 10.62 -3.97
C GLU A 512 -12.80 11.64 -3.45
N TRP A 513 -13.77 12.02 -4.27
CA TRP A 513 -14.79 13.02 -3.92
C TRP A 513 -16.01 12.41 -3.25
N GLU A 514 -16.33 11.13 -3.54
CA GLU A 514 -17.40 10.34 -2.88
C GLU A 514 -16.86 9.05 -2.25
#